data_448821c2194b0b6e5cc5d0a39be551f8
#
_entry.id   448821c2194b0b6e5cc5d0a39be551f8
#
_cell.length_a   1.000
_cell.length_b   1.000
_cell.length_c   1.000
_cell.angle_alpha   90.00
_cell.angle_beta   90.00
_cell.angle_gamma   90.00
#
_symmetry.space_group_name_H-M   'P 1'
#
loop_
_entity.id
_entity.type
_entity.pdbx_description
1 polymer ?
#
loop_
_entity_poly.entity_id
_entity_poly.type
_entity_poly.pdbx_seq_one_letter_code
_entity_poly.pdbx_strand_id
1 'polypeptide(L)'
;MAVRKKPAASSAKRGRGTKRFVILTGLSGAGKTHAVRALEDLGYFCIDNLPVLLIPTFAELAAREDSGLRKVAIVVDVRERDFFNDFPSVYKRLRSQARVKPTLIFLEADKSALVRRFSETRRPHPLAPDRSVSEGIAEERTKMAPVRAMADLIVDTTSLTVHELRDVFMRMSRDGNKRAAMVVNLVSFGFKNGVPEDADLVFDVRCLPNPHFVDSLRPLTGRDQAVIRYMRRHPETQEFIDKLTSFLRFSLPQYVQEGKSYLTVAIGCTGGRHRSVMIAESLRKSLDRVKNVRLRVKHRDS
;
A
#
# COMPACT_ATOMS: atom_id res chain seq x y z
N MET A 1 17.67 55.05 21.98
CA MET A 1 18.14 54.06 21.01
C MET A 1 17.93 52.67 21.63
N ALA A 2 16.87 51.95 21.22
CA ALA A 2 16.50 50.64 21.76
C ALA A 2 16.82 49.57 20.71
N VAL A 3 17.76 48.67 21.03
CA VAL A 3 18.22 47.57 20.21
C VAL A 3 17.17 46.44 20.30
N ARG A 4 16.44 46.16 19.21
CA ARG A 4 15.53 45.01 19.06
C ARG A 4 16.33 43.73 18.81
N LYS A 5 16.33 42.80 19.78
CA LYS A 5 16.79 41.42 19.56
C LYS A 5 15.76 40.67 18.68
N LYS A 6 16.26 40.05 17.59
CA LYS A 6 15.49 39.09 16.78
C LYS A 6 15.19 37.84 17.61
N PRO A 7 13.99 37.23 17.50
CA PRO A 7 13.72 35.96 18.14
C PRO A 7 14.46 34.81 17.40
N ALA A 8 15.13 33.96 18.20
CA ALA A 8 15.78 32.75 17.73
C ALA A 8 14.73 31.76 17.21
N ALA A 9 14.98 31.22 16.02
CA ALA A 9 14.19 30.18 15.45
C ALA A 9 14.25 28.92 16.34
N SER A 10 13.12 28.51 16.88
CA SER A 10 12.98 27.26 17.61
C SER A 10 13.16 26.09 16.64
N SER A 11 14.29 25.40 16.70
CA SER A 11 14.48 24.11 16.06
C SER A 11 13.54 23.10 16.71
N ALA A 12 12.46 22.77 16.00
CA ALA A 12 11.57 21.67 16.37
C ALA A 12 12.41 20.40 16.49
N LYS A 13 12.55 19.87 17.70
CA LYS A 13 13.12 18.53 17.99
C LYS A 13 12.27 17.51 17.25
N ARG A 14 12.71 17.09 16.07
CA ARG A 14 12.18 15.90 15.38
C ARG A 14 12.43 14.71 16.31
N GLY A 15 11.36 14.10 16.81
CA GLY A 15 11.42 12.94 17.69
C GLY A 15 12.35 11.87 17.10
N ARG A 16 13.31 11.41 17.91
CA ARG A 16 14.20 10.27 17.60
C ARG A 16 13.37 9.00 17.51
N GLY A 17 12.80 8.71 16.34
CA GLY A 17 12.18 7.42 16.06
C GLY A 17 13.27 6.34 16.05
N THR A 18 13.08 5.26 16.79
CA THR A 18 13.95 4.07 16.80
C THR A 18 14.11 3.54 15.39
N LYS A 19 15.35 3.40 14.92
CA LYS A 19 15.65 2.77 13.63
C LYS A 19 15.20 1.32 13.65
N ARG A 20 14.50 0.87 12.60
CA ARG A 20 14.02 -0.50 12.46
C ARG A 20 14.83 -1.24 11.43
N PHE A 21 15.33 -2.39 11.81
CA PHE A 21 16.13 -3.25 10.96
C PHE A 21 15.50 -4.65 10.93
N VAL A 22 15.00 -5.07 9.79
CA VAL A 22 14.34 -6.35 9.58
C VAL A 22 15.23 -7.22 8.71
N ILE A 23 15.39 -8.47 9.09
CA ILE A 23 15.94 -9.53 8.23
C ILE A 23 14.80 -10.49 7.91
N LEU A 24 14.50 -10.65 6.65
CA LEU A 24 13.45 -11.52 6.15
C LEU A 24 14.10 -12.73 5.48
N THR A 25 13.75 -13.92 5.93
CA THR A 25 14.17 -15.18 5.32
C THR A 25 13.01 -16.19 5.38
N GLY A 26 13.24 -17.41 4.94
CA GLY A 26 12.24 -18.47 4.98
C GLY A 26 12.29 -19.38 3.77
N LEU A 27 11.43 -20.37 3.75
CA LEU A 27 11.40 -21.40 2.74
C LEU A 27 11.16 -20.83 1.32
N SER A 28 11.74 -21.47 0.34
CA SER A 28 11.50 -21.18 -1.07
C SER A 28 10.01 -21.40 -1.40
N GLY A 29 9.38 -20.43 -2.04
CA GLY A 29 7.92 -20.46 -2.27
C GLY A 29 7.05 -19.99 -1.10
N ALA A 30 7.63 -19.63 0.07
CA ALA A 30 6.86 -19.14 1.22
C ALA A 30 6.38 -17.68 1.09
N GLY A 31 6.61 -17.00 -0.04
CA GLY A 31 6.06 -15.68 -0.31
C GLY A 31 6.98 -14.50 0.03
N LYS A 32 8.30 -14.69 0.13
CA LYS A 32 9.28 -13.63 0.40
C LYS A 32 9.11 -12.41 -0.50
N THR A 33 8.89 -12.59 -1.80
CA THR A 33 8.69 -11.48 -2.75
C THR A 33 7.47 -10.62 -2.42
N HIS A 34 6.38 -11.23 -1.99
CA HIS A 34 5.19 -10.47 -1.57
C HIS A 34 5.39 -9.76 -0.22
N ALA A 35 6.15 -10.37 0.69
CA ALA A 35 6.53 -9.76 1.95
C ALA A 35 7.43 -8.54 1.74
N VAL A 36 8.37 -8.58 0.79
CA VAL A 36 9.20 -7.42 0.38
C VAL A 36 8.31 -6.26 -0.04
N ARG A 37 7.38 -6.50 -0.97
CA ARG A 37 6.45 -5.46 -1.44
C ARG A 37 5.63 -4.86 -0.30
N ALA A 38 5.18 -5.69 0.64
CA ALA A 38 4.47 -5.22 1.82
C ALA A 38 5.35 -4.35 2.74
N LEU A 39 6.64 -4.67 2.87
CA LEU A 39 7.60 -3.86 3.64
C LEU A 39 7.91 -2.54 2.92
N GLU A 40 8.06 -2.54 1.58
CA GLU A 40 8.22 -1.33 0.78
C GLU A 40 7.02 -0.38 0.94
N ASP A 41 5.79 -0.90 0.88
CA ASP A 41 4.56 -0.15 1.14
C ASP A 41 4.53 0.47 2.56
N LEU A 42 5.22 -0.15 3.52
CA LEU A 42 5.40 0.35 4.88
C LEU A 42 6.54 1.37 5.01
N GLY A 43 7.20 1.71 3.91
CA GLY A 43 8.30 2.65 3.83
C GLY A 43 9.64 2.09 4.31
N TYR A 44 9.83 0.76 4.24
CA TYR A 44 11.14 0.15 4.40
C TYR A 44 11.97 0.33 3.13
N PHE A 45 13.24 0.61 3.30
CA PHE A 45 14.23 0.45 2.26
C PHE A 45 14.59 -1.04 2.19
N CYS A 46 14.17 -1.72 1.13
CA CYS A 46 14.33 -3.15 0.97
C CYS A 46 15.56 -3.46 0.11
N ILE A 47 16.36 -4.44 0.55
CA ILE A 47 17.47 -5.00 -0.21
C ILE A 47 17.21 -6.49 -0.36
N ASP A 48 17.08 -6.95 -1.59
CA ASP A 48 16.93 -8.36 -1.90
C ASP A 48 18.28 -8.98 -2.27
N ASN A 49 18.51 -10.19 -1.79
CA ASN A 49 19.70 -10.98 -2.12
C ASN A 49 21.05 -10.34 -1.76
N LEU A 50 21.11 -9.64 -0.60
CA LEU A 50 22.37 -9.12 -0.09
C LEU A 50 23.23 -10.29 0.47
N PRO A 51 24.50 -10.44 0.03
CA PRO A 51 25.40 -11.44 0.59
C PRO A 51 25.48 -11.36 2.11
N VAL A 52 25.38 -12.53 2.78
CA VAL A 52 25.28 -12.62 4.25
C VAL A 52 26.43 -11.88 4.94
N LEU A 53 27.64 -12.01 4.41
CA LEU A 53 28.82 -11.37 4.95
C LEU A 53 28.80 -9.84 4.90
N LEU A 54 28.01 -9.24 4.01
CA LEU A 54 27.85 -7.79 3.88
C LEU A 54 26.79 -7.21 4.82
N ILE A 55 25.93 -8.03 5.42
CA ILE A 55 24.86 -7.58 6.33
C ILE A 55 25.39 -6.72 7.48
N PRO A 56 26.47 -7.09 8.21
CA PRO A 56 26.99 -6.26 9.30
C PRO A 56 27.45 -4.88 8.82
N THR A 57 28.20 -4.82 7.73
CA THR A 57 28.70 -3.57 7.15
C THR A 57 27.54 -2.67 6.74
N PHE A 58 26.53 -3.21 6.09
CA PHE A 58 25.34 -2.46 5.71
C PHE A 58 24.56 -1.99 6.95
N ALA A 59 24.42 -2.82 7.97
CA ALA A 59 23.76 -2.45 9.22
C ALA A 59 24.47 -1.28 9.94
N GLU A 60 25.80 -1.26 9.94
CA GLU A 60 26.59 -0.14 10.46
C GLU A 60 26.34 1.15 9.67
N LEU A 61 26.34 1.08 8.34
CA LEU A 61 26.02 2.21 7.48
C LEU A 61 24.59 2.72 7.73
N ALA A 62 23.63 1.82 7.80
CA ALA A 62 22.24 2.18 8.10
C ALA A 62 22.04 2.76 9.49
N ALA A 63 22.90 2.39 10.46
CA ALA A 63 22.86 2.90 11.82
C ALA A 63 23.35 4.35 11.95
N ARG A 64 24.09 4.88 11.00
CA ARG A 64 24.59 6.26 11.01
C ARG A 64 23.43 7.26 10.96
N GLU A 65 23.53 8.37 11.70
CA GLU A 65 22.47 9.40 11.76
C GLU A 65 22.23 10.09 10.42
N ASP A 66 23.26 10.25 9.61
CA ASP A 66 23.26 10.86 8.28
C ASP A 66 22.78 9.94 7.15
N SER A 67 22.61 8.64 7.42
CA SER A 67 22.19 7.66 6.40
C SER A 67 20.80 7.94 5.78
N GLY A 68 19.95 8.72 6.45
CA GLY A 68 18.55 8.91 6.05
C GLY A 68 17.65 7.66 6.20
N LEU A 69 18.24 6.49 6.47
CA LEU A 69 17.55 5.22 6.56
C LEU A 69 16.95 5.00 7.97
N ARG A 70 15.63 5.06 8.07
CA ARG A 70 14.91 4.82 9.34
C ARG A 70 14.37 3.40 9.45
N LYS A 71 13.99 2.80 8.34
CA LYS A 71 13.43 1.46 8.23
C LYS A 71 14.16 0.72 7.12
N VAL A 72 14.77 -0.39 7.45
CA VAL A 72 15.53 -1.23 6.52
C VAL A 72 15.03 -2.66 6.61
N ALA A 73 14.88 -3.31 5.48
CA ALA A 73 14.61 -4.73 5.38
C ALA A 73 15.62 -5.39 4.43
N ILE A 74 16.28 -6.43 4.90
CA ILE A 74 17.19 -7.25 4.10
C ILE A 74 16.55 -8.60 3.90
N VAL A 75 16.48 -9.04 2.66
CA VAL A 75 16.02 -10.39 2.33
C VAL A 75 17.21 -11.26 2.06
N VAL A 76 17.23 -12.41 2.71
CA VAL A 76 18.28 -13.41 2.56
C VAL A 76 17.67 -14.73 2.11
N ASP A 77 18.23 -15.31 1.06
CA ASP A 77 17.71 -16.54 0.45
C ASP A 77 18.74 -17.67 0.51
N VAL A 78 18.26 -18.91 0.61
CA VAL A 78 19.06 -20.13 0.60
C VAL A 78 19.85 -20.38 -0.70
N ARG A 79 19.62 -19.58 -1.72
CA ARG A 79 20.36 -19.64 -3.00
C ARG A 79 21.82 -19.19 -2.86
N GLU A 80 22.14 -18.47 -1.80
CA GLU A 80 23.52 -18.13 -1.48
C GLU A 80 24.24 -19.37 -0.94
N ARG A 81 25.37 -19.72 -1.56
CA ARG A 81 26.08 -20.99 -1.30
C ARG A 81 26.46 -21.18 0.17
N ASP A 82 26.87 -20.12 0.85
CA ASP A 82 27.37 -20.16 2.21
C ASP A 82 26.34 -19.72 3.26
N PHE A 83 25.08 -19.48 2.85
CA PHE A 83 24.02 -19.03 3.74
C PHE A 83 23.91 -19.84 5.02
N PHE A 84 23.87 -21.15 4.92
CA PHE A 84 23.65 -22.03 6.07
C PHE A 84 24.81 -22.00 7.07
N ASN A 85 26.03 -21.78 6.59
CA ASN A 85 27.24 -21.74 7.43
C ASN A 85 27.42 -20.37 8.08
N ASP A 86 27.22 -19.30 7.34
CA ASP A 86 27.58 -17.94 7.74
C ASP A 86 26.46 -17.20 8.48
N PHE A 87 25.22 -17.38 8.06
CA PHE A 87 24.09 -16.61 8.59
C PHE A 87 23.93 -16.69 10.11
N PRO A 88 24.02 -17.88 10.78
CA PRO A 88 23.86 -17.94 12.22
C PRO A 88 24.91 -17.13 12.99
N SER A 89 26.17 -17.16 12.53
CA SER A 89 27.27 -16.45 13.15
C SER A 89 27.15 -14.92 12.93
N VAL A 90 26.82 -14.52 11.70
CA VAL A 90 26.59 -13.12 11.32
C VAL A 90 25.41 -12.54 12.09
N TYR A 91 24.30 -13.27 12.19
CA TYR A 91 23.12 -12.80 12.92
C TYR A 91 23.38 -12.62 14.41
N LYS A 92 24.08 -13.59 15.07
CA LYS A 92 24.49 -13.47 16.47
C LYS A 92 25.36 -12.22 16.69
N ARG A 93 26.35 -11.99 15.82
CA ARG A 93 27.21 -10.79 15.88
C ARG A 93 26.39 -9.52 15.71
N LEU A 94 25.43 -9.49 14.78
CA LEU A 94 24.57 -8.33 14.54
C LEU A 94 23.69 -8.03 15.77
N ARG A 95 23.14 -9.04 16.43
CA ARG A 95 22.34 -8.88 17.66
C ARG A 95 23.15 -8.35 18.85
N SER A 96 24.45 -8.63 18.90
CA SER A 96 25.32 -8.12 19.97
C SER A 96 25.70 -6.64 19.80
N GLN A 97 25.46 -6.06 18.62
CA GLN A 97 25.75 -4.65 18.35
C GLN A 97 24.71 -3.75 19.02
N ALA A 98 25.16 -2.81 19.89
CA ALA A 98 24.26 -1.92 20.64
C ALA A 98 23.41 -0.97 19.76
N ARG A 99 23.88 -0.67 18.53
CA ARG A 99 23.29 0.33 17.63
C ARG A 99 22.22 -0.23 16.70
N VAL A 100 22.18 -1.54 16.50
CA VAL A 100 21.25 -2.21 15.59
C VAL A 100 20.50 -3.28 16.37
N LYS A 101 19.17 -3.23 16.33
CA LYS A 101 18.31 -4.27 16.90
C LYS A 101 17.58 -4.96 15.74
N PRO A 102 18.17 -5.97 15.11
CA PRO A 102 17.54 -6.69 14.01
C PRO A 102 16.36 -7.49 14.52
N THR A 103 15.32 -7.54 13.73
CA THR A 103 14.18 -8.47 13.89
C THR A 103 14.26 -9.49 12.77
N LEU A 104 14.43 -10.76 13.11
CA LEU A 104 14.46 -11.88 12.16
C LEU A 104 13.04 -12.41 11.96
N ILE A 105 12.55 -12.31 10.73
CA ILE A 105 11.26 -12.83 10.31
C ILE A 105 11.49 -14.04 9.42
N PHE A 106 10.88 -15.16 9.78
CA PHE A 106 10.95 -16.40 9.04
C PHE A 106 9.59 -16.73 8.41
N LEU A 107 9.55 -16.83 7.07
CA LEU A 107 8.35 -17.24 6.35
C LEU A 107 8.38 -18.74 6.09
N GLU A 108 7.28 -19.40 6.39
CA GLU A 108 7.08 -20.81 6.07
C GLU A 108 5.69 -21.06 5.48
N ALA A 109 5.50 -22.23 4.89
CA ALA A 109 4.19 -22.76 4.52
C ALA A 109 4.25 -24.29 4.58
N ASP A 110 3.13 -24.97 4.63
CA ASP A 110 3.12 -26.42 4.60
C ASP A 110 3.68 -26.98 3.27
N LYS A 111 3.99 -28.27 3.25
CA LYS A 111 4.58 -28.93 2.08
C LYS A 111 3.66 -28.87 0.87
N SER A 112 2.35 -29.05 1.08
CA SER A 112 1.37 -29.10 0.00
C SER A 112 1.19 -27.73 -0.67
N ALA A 113 1.17 -26.66 0.11
CA ALA A 113 1.12 -25.30 -0.40
C ALA A 113 2.40 -24.94 -1.19
N LEU A 114 3.57 -25.30 -0.68
CA LEU A 114 4.84 -25.06 -1.38
C LEU A 114 4.89 -25.82 -2.71
N VAL A 115 4.56 -27.12 -2.73
CA VAL A 115 4.54 -27.93 -3.95
C VAL A 115 3.60 -27.30 -5.00
N ARG A 116 2.39 -26.90 -4.60
CA ARG A 116 1.45 -26.21 -5.49
C ARG A 116 2.03 -24.92 -6.07
N ARG A 117 2.62 -24.06 -5.23
CA ARG A 117 3.22 -22.76 -5.68
C ARG A 117 4.41 -22.98 -6.63
N PHE A 118 5.20 -24.02 -6.41
CA PHE A 118 6.27 -24.40 -7.35
C PHE A 118 5.71 -24.88 -8.69
N SER A 119 4.63 -25.67 -8.68
CA SER A 119 3.95 -26.11 -9.91
C SER A 119 3.40 -24.93 -10.73
N GLU A 120 2.85 -23.92 -10.06
CA GLU A 120 2.34 -22.70 -10.71
C GLU A 120 3.46 -21.88 -11.35
N THR A 121 4.63 -21.78 -10.70
CA THR A 121 5.77 -20.98 -11.20
C THR A 121 6.64 -21.68 -12.21
N ARG A 122 6.51 -23.02 -12.33
CA ARG A 122 7.32 -23.87 -13.23
C ARG A 122 8.84 -23.71 -13.07
N ARG A 123 9.30 -23.40 -11.86
CA ARG A 123 10.71 -23.24 -11.53
C ARG A 123 11.22 -24.45 -10.75
N PRO A 124 12.46 -24.92 -10.99
CA PRO A 124 13.07 -25.96 -10.18
C PRO A 124 13.31 -25.43 -8.75
N HIS A 125 13.31 -26.35 -7.80
CA HIS A 125 13.64 -25.99 -6.42
C HIS A 125 15.14 -25.66 -6.29
N PRO A 126 15.54 -24.57 -5.60
CA PRO A 126 16.95 -24.12 -5.54
C PRO A 126 17.92 -25.22 -5.05
N LEU A 127 17.50 -26.05 -4.09
CA LEU A 127 18.32 -27.13 -3.54
C LEU A 127 18.12 -28.47 -4.26
N ALA A 128 17.26 -28.55 -5.25
CA ALA A 128 16.97 -29.79 -5.97
C ALA A 128 16.67 -29.50 -7.45
N PRO A 129 17.64 -28.92 -8.20
CA PRO A 129 17.41 -28.58 -9.62
C PRO A 129 17.14 -29.82 -10.48
N ASP A 130 17.70 -30.95 -10.13
CA ASP A 130 17.64 -32.24 -10.85
C ASP A 130 16.82 -33.30 -10.11
N ARG A 131 16.10 -32.93 -9.05
CA ARG A 131 15.29 -33.84 -8.23
C ARG A 131 13.88 -33.30 -8.07
N SER A 132 13.01 -34.03 -7.39
CA SER A 132 11.64 -33.60 -7.15
C SER A 132 11.60 -32.36 -6.25
N VAL A 133 10.64 -31.47 -6.51
CA VAL A 133 10.35 -30.29 -5.65
C VAL A 133 10.11 -30.73 -4.20
N SER A 134 9.46 -31.88 -4.02
CA SER A 134 9.14 -32.44 -2.69
C SER A 134 10.39 -32.81 -1.88
N GLU A 135 11.43 -33.32 -2.53
CA GLU A 135 12.74 -33.64 -1.90
C GLU A 135 13.48 -32.34 -1.58
N GLY A 136 13.48 -31.36 -2.50
CA GLY A 136 14.09 -30.06 -2.28
C GLY A 136 13.48 -29.33 -1.08
N ILE A 137 12.17 -29.34 -0.94
CA ILE A 137 11.47 -28.75 0.21
C ILE A 137 11.85 -29.46 1.52
N ALA A 138 11.93 -30.79 1.52
CA ALA A 138 12.31 -31.54 2.72
C ALA A 138 13.75 -31.23 3.16
N GLU A 139 14.68 -31.19 2.21
CA GLU A 139 16.07 -30.81 2.45
C GLU A 139 16.19 -29.37 2.96
N GLU A 140 15.47 -28.42 2.32
CA GLU A 140 15.49 -27.02 2.73
C GLU A 140 14.98 -26.86 4.17
N ARG A 141 13.88 -27.51 4.54
CA ARG A 141 13.35 -27.48 5.92
C ARG A 141 14.40 -27.95 6.94
N THR A 142 15.09 -29.03 6.64
CA THR A 142 16.13 -29.56 7.53
C THR A 142 17.29 -28.57 7.68
N LYS A 143 17.78 -28.01 6.58
CA LYS A 143 18.87 -27.03 6.58
C LYS A 143 18.48 -25.69 7.21
N MET A 144 17.23 -25.27 7.05
CA MET A 144 16.70 -24.02 7.61
C MET A 144 16.27 -24.13 9.08
N ALA A 145 16.19 -25.33 9.65
CA ALA A 145 15.74 -25.51 11.04
C ALA A 145 16.54 -24.67 12.07
N PRO A 146 17.88 -24.55 11.99
CA PRO A 146 18.64 -23.69 12.89
C PRO A 146 18.30 -22.19 12.74
N VAL A 147 18.09 -21.72 11.51
CA VAL A 147 17.73 -20.33 11.22
C VAL A 147 16.30 -20.03 11.71
N ARG A 148 15.37 -20.97 11.49
CA ARG A 148 14.01 -20.90 11.99
C ARG A 148 13.97 -20.78 13.52
N ALA A 149 14.81 -21.54 14.22
CA ALA A 149 14.90 -21.48 15.69
C ALA A 149 15.43 -20.15 16.23
N MET A 150 16.14 -19.36 15.41
CA MET A 150 16.66 -18.04 15.76
C MET A 150 15.64 -16.91 15.45
N ALA A 151 14.56 -17.21 14.75
CA ALA A 151 13.60 -16.20 14.31
C ALA A 151 12.87 -15.57 15.50
N ASP A 152 12.76 -14.23 15.48
CA ASP A 152 11.95 -13.47 16.45
C ASP A 152 10.46 -13.59 16.10
N LEU A 153 10.15 -13.82 14.82
CA LEU A 153 8.80 -14.05 14.33
C LEU A 153 8.79 -15.10 13.22
N ILE A 154 7.86 -16.04 13.34
CA ILE A 154 7.56 -17.02 12.30
C ILE A 154 6.18 -16.70 11.74
N VAL A 155 6.09 -16.61 10.42
CA VAL A 155 4.83 -16.36 9.70
C VAL A 155 4.52 -17.56 8.83
N ASP A 156 3.47 -18.29 9.20
CA ASP A 156 2.92 -19.36 8.37
C ASP A 156 2.03 -18.73 7.29
N THR A 157 2.42 -18.93 6.04
CA THR A 157 1.73 -18.39 4.87
C THR A 157 0.90 -19.44 4.14
N THR A 158 0.68 -20.62 4.70
CA THR A 158 0.01 -21.76 4.08
C THR A 158 -1.33 -21.38 3.45
N SER A 159 -2.18 -20.72 4.23
CA SER A 159 -3.53 -20.30 3.82
C SER A 159 -3.64 -18.81 3.50
N LEU A 160 -2.55 -18.04 3.64
CA LEU A 160 -2.60 -16.61 3.45
C LEU A 160 -2.64 -16.24 1.96
N THR A 161 -3.56 -15.36 1.62
CA THR A 161 -3.52 -14.59 0.39
C THR A 161 -2.42 -13.52 0.45
N VAL A 162 -2.06 -12.95 -0.70
CA VAL A 162 -1.08 -11.84 -0.76
C VAL A 162 -1.52 -10.66 0.13
N HIS A 163 -2.82 -10.37 0.17
CA HIS A 163 -3.38 -9.28 0.97
C HIS A 163 -3.32 -9.56 2.48
N GLU A 164 -3.62 -10.78 2.89
CA GLU A 164 -3.51 -11.19 4.30
C GLU A 164 -2.07 -11.18 4.79
N LEU A 165 -1.12 -11.61 3.95
CA LEU A 165 0.31 -11.51 4.25
C LEU A 165 0.72 -10.04 4.44
N ARG A 166 0.28 -9.14 3.57
CA ARG A 166 0.48 -7.69 3.73
C ARG A 166 -0.09 -7.19 5.06
N ASP A 167 -1.30 -7.59 5.43
CA ASP A 167 -1.94 -7.20 6.69
C ASP A 167 -1.19 -7.71 7.93
N VAL A 168 -0.54 -8.88 7.85
CA VAL A 168 0.37 -9.37 8.90
C VAL A 168 1.51 -8.36 9.11
N PHE A 169 2.20 -7.93 8.05
CA PHE A 169 3.28 -6.95 8.13
C PHE A 169 2.80 -5.56 8.60
N MET A 170 1.60 -5.14 8.16
CA MET A 170 0.99 -3.89 8.61
C MET A 170 0.72 -3.89 10.12
N ARG A 171 0.24 -5.00 10.68
CA ARG A 171 0.02 -5.15 12.13
C ARG A 171 1.31 -5.16 12.94
N MET A 172 2.38 -5.71 12.37
CA MET A 172 3.71 -5.73 13.01
C MET A 172 4.37 -4.36 13.06
N SER A 173 4.09 -3.51 12.10
CA SER A 173 4.59 -2.13 12.05
C SER A 173 3.82 -1.24 13.03
N ARG A 174 3.88 -1.52 14.32
CA ARG A 174 3.19 -0.85 15.45
C ARG A 174 3.58 0.61 15.72
N ASP A 175 4.04 1.35 14.74
CA ASP A 175 3.93 2.80 14.79
C ASP A 175 2.55 3.12 14.26
N GLY A 176 1.64 3.59 15.08
CA GLY A 176 0.28 4.00 14.76
C GLY A 176 0.09 4.83 13.48
N ASN A 177 0.89 4.56 12.48
CA ASN A 177 0.80 5.08 11.15
C ASN A 177 -0.40 4.37 10.52
N LYS A 178 -1.52 5.09 10.56
CA LYS A 178 -2.75 4.80 9.81
C LYS A 178 -2.35 4.16 8.47
N ARG A 179 -2.95 3.03 8.12
CA ARG A 179 -2.92 2.48 6.75
C ARG A 179 -2.87 3.66 5.80
N ALA A 180 -1.94 3.68 4.84
CA ALA A 180 -1.94 4.72 3.83
C ALA A 180 -3.35 4.76 3.25
N ALA A 181 -4.05 5.87 3.44
CA ALA A 181 -5.44 5.94 3.05
C ALA A 181 -5.53 5.77 1.53
N MET A 182 -6.40 4.87 1.06
CA MET A 182 -6.68 4.72 -0.37
C MET A 182 -7.08 6.07 -0.96
N VAL A 183 -6.42 6.49 -2.03
CA VAL A 183 -6.75 7.74 -2.73
C VAL A 183 -7.92 7.48 -3.68
N VAL A 184 -9.06 8.10 -3.39
CA VAL A 184 -10.23 8.06 -4.28
C VAL A 184 -10.32 9.35 -5.06
N ASN A 185 -10.15 9.27 -6.37
CA ASN A 185 -10.29 10.39 -7.28
C ASN A 185 -11.74 10.44 -7.80
N LEU A 186 -12.49 11.47 -7.44
CA LEU A 186 -13.79 11.78 -8.03
C LEU A 186 -13.56 12.68 -9.24
N VAL A 187 -13.73 12.15 -10.45
CA VAL A 187 -13.44 12.87 -11.69
C VAL A 187 -14.74 13.20 -12.41
N SER A 188 -15.09 14.49 -12.51
CA SER A 188 -16.18 14.90 -13.39
C SER A 188 -15.68 15.06 -14.83
N PHE A 189 -16.46 14.55 -15.79
CA PHE A 189 -16.10 14.59 -17.22
C PHE A 189 -17.31 14.75 -18.13
N GLY A 190 -17.03 15.12 -19.38
CA GLY A 190 -18.00 15.18 -20.48
C GLY A 190 -17.82 14.01 -21.43
N PHE A 191 -18.89 13.24 -21.69
CA PHE A 191 -18.84 12.12 -22.63
C PHE A 191 -18.39 12.53 -24.03
N LYS A 192 -18.63 13.79 -24.45
CA LYS A 192 -18.14 14.32 -25.73
C LYS A 192 -16.62 14.31 -25.86
N ASN A 193 -15.88 14.30 -24.73
CA ASN A 193 -14.43 14.29 -24.68
C ASN A 193 -13.86 12.89 -24.32
N GLY A 194 -14.69 11.83 -24.39
CA GLY A 194 -14.33 10.48 -24.02
C GLY A 194 -14.37 10.22 -22.51
N VAL A 195 -14.43 8.95 -22.13
CA VAL A 195 -14.34 8.48 -20.75
C VAL A 195 -12.86 8.59 -20.30
N PRO A 196 -12.57 8.98 -19.03
CA PRO A 196 -11.20 8.94 -18.52
C PRO A 196 -10.62 7.51 -18.58
N GLU A 197 -9.43 7.36 -19.13
CA GLU A 197 -8.79 6.04 -19.35
C GLU A 197 -8.48 5.32 -18.03
N ASP A 198 -8.23 6.09 -16.96
CA ASP A 198 -7.93 5.59 -15.61
C ASP A 198 -9.18 5.37 -14.74
N ALA A 199 -10.39 5.42 -15.33
CA ALA A 199 -11.63 5.23 -14.57
C ALA A 199 -11.86 3.76 -14.19
N ASP A 200 -11.95 3.49 -12.88
CA ASP A 200 -12.36 2.17 -12.36
C ASP A 200 -13.89 2.02 -12.32
N LEU A 201 -14.60 3.11 -12.00
CA LEU A 201 -16.06 3.17 -11.97
C LEU A 201 -16.53 4.37 -12.78
N VAL A 202 -17.55 4.18 -13.62
CA VAL A 202 -18.11 5.23 -14.45
C VAL A 202 -19.61 5.35 -14.18
N PHE A 203 -20.07 6.56 -13.83
CA PHE A 203 -21.48 6.86 -13.60
C PHE A 203 -21.96 7.92 -14.56
N ASP A 204 -23.01 7.57 -15.30
CA ASP A 204 -23.66 8.48 -16.24
C ASP A 204 -24.78 9.26 -15.54
N VAL A 205 -24.62 10.61 -15.51
CA VAL A 205 -25.61 11.50 -14.90
C VAL A 205 -26.41 12.29 -15.95
N ARG A 206 -26.45 11.83 -17.21
CA ARG A 206 -27.23 12.48 -18.27
C ARG A 206 -28.75 12.31 -18.08
N CYS A 207 -29.16 11.32 -17.30
CA CYS A 207 -30.57 11.12 -16.92
C CYS A 207 -31.12 12.22 -16.02
N LEU A 208 -30.25 13.01 -15.38
CA LEU A 208 -30.67 14.12 -14.50
C LEU A 208 -31.01 15.38 -15.28
N PRO A 209 -31.86 16.28 -14.70
CA PRO A 209 -32.24 17.53 -15.32
C PRO A 209 -31.03 18.34 -15.80
N ASN A 210 -31.15 18.95 -16.99
CA ASN A 210 -30.01 19.57 -17.65
C ASN A 210 -30.03 21.11 -17.52
N PRO A 211 -29.18 21.74 -16.69
CA PRO A 211 -29.10 23.18 -16.54
C PRO A 211 -28.77 23.93 -17.85
N HIS A 212 -28.18 23.24 -18.81
CA HIS A 212 -27.80 23.86 -20.10
C HIS A 212 -28.97 24.43 -20.88
N PHE A 213 -30.19 23.92 -20.70
CA PHE A 213 -31.40 24.40 -21.36
C PHE A 213 -32.01 25.62 -20.69
N VAL A 214 -31.43 26.09 -19.58
CA VAL A 214 -31.83 27.35 -18.93
C VAL A 214 -30.78 28.42 -19.27
N ASP A 215 -31.14 29.43 -20.02
CA ASP A 215 -30.18 30.41 -20.57
C ASP A 215 -29.30 31.06 -19.49
N SER A 216 -29.89 31.42 -18.34
CA SER A 216 -29.16 32.01 -17.21
C SER A 216 -28.19 31.07 -16.53
N LEU A 217 -28.33 29.72 -16.69
CA LEU A 217 -27.48 28.72 -16.09
C LEU A 217 -26.42 28.16 -17.06
N ARG A 218 -26.63 28.36 -18.37
CA ARG A 218 -25.75 27.85 -19.43
C ARG A 218 -24.27 28.24 -19.26
N PRO A 219 -23.93 29.52 -18.95
CA PRO A 219 -22.54 29.95 -18.76
C PRO A 219 -21.91 29.47 -17.44
N LEU A 220 -22.72 29.05 -16.47
CA LEU A 220 -22.29 28.65 -15.13
C LEU A 220 -21.72 27.23 -15.09
N THR A 221 -21.32 26.79 -13.93
CA THR A 221 -20.77 25.44 -13.66
C THR A 221 -21.56 24.74 -12.54
N GLY A 222 -21.33 23.48 -12.34
CA GLY A 222 -21.91 22.70 -11.22
C GLY A 222 -21.46 23.15 -9.82
N ARG A 223 -20.55 24.10 -9.71
CA ARG A 223 -20.14 24.72 -8.44
C ARG A 223 -20.99 25.94 -8.09
N ASP A 224 -21.67 26.53 -9.07
CA ASP A 224 -22.44 27.72 -8.88
C ASP A 224 -23.76 27.45 -8.17
N GLN A 225 -24.10 28.28 -7.19
CA GLN A 225 -25.27 28.07 -6.34
C GLN A 225 -26.59 28.05 -7.13
N ALA A 226 -26.65 28.78 -8.25
CA ALA A 226 -27.82 28.79 -9.11
C ALA A 226 -28.05 27.42 -9.77
N VAL A 227 -26.97 26.79 -10.27
CA VAL A 227 -27.01 25.46 -10.85
C VAL A 227 -27.34 24.41 -9.79
N ILE A 228 -26.72 24.51 -8.61
CA ILE A 228 -26.98 23.60 -7.49
C ILE A 228 -28.45 23.67 -7.06
N ARG A 229 -29.00 24.87 -6.90
CA ARG A 229 -30.42 25.06 -6.54
C ARG A 229 -31.35 24.50 -7.61
N TYR A 230 -31.04 24.76 -8.88
CA TYR A 230 -31.83 24.20 -9.98
C TYR A 230 -31.88 22.69 -9.92
N MET A 231 -30.72 22.02 -9.87
CA MET A 231 -30.66 20.56 -9.82
C MET A 231 -31.35 19.97 -8.58
N ARG A 232 -31.18 20.61 -7.41
CA ARG A 232 -31.77 20.11 -6.16
C ARG A 232 -33.29 20.30 -6.05
N ARG A 233 -33.90 21.14 -6.89
CA ARG A 233 -35.37 21.24 -6.99
C ARG A 233 -36.00 19.96 -7.55
N HIS A 234 -35.23 19.15 -8.21
CA HIS A 234 -35.66 17.90 -8.81
C HIS A 234 -35.36 16.74 -7.88
N PRO A 235 -36.40 16.03 -7.34
CA PRO A 235 -36.22 14.96 -6.36
C PRO A 235 -35.31 13.83 -6.83
N GLU A 236 -35.35 13.49 -8.11
CA GLU A 236 -34.51 12.47 -8.75
C GLU A 236 -33.00 12.78 -8.63
N THR A 237 -32.62 14.07 -8.56
CA THR A 237 -31.22 14.45 -8.35
C THR A 237 -30.73 14.06 -6.95
N GLN A 238 -31.55 14.33 -5.93
CA GLN A 238 -31.21 13.97 -4.55
C GLN A 238 -31.22 12.43 -4.38
N GLU A 239 -32.21 11.77 -4.92
CA GLU A 239 -32.31 10.30 -4.89
C GLU A 239 -31.08 9.63 -5.55
N PHE A 240 -30.63 10.16 -6.68
CA PHE A 240 -29.43 9.66 -7.37
C PHE A 240 -28.17 9.83 -6.48
N ILE A 241 -27.99 11.01 -5.86
CA ILE A 241 -26.88 11.29 -4.94
C ILE A 241 -26.90 10.31 -3.76
N ASP A 242 -28.07 10.07 -3.18
CA ASP A 242 -28.21 9.21 -2.00
C ASP A 242 -27.92 7.73 -2.33
N LYS A 243 -28.44 7.23 -3.44
CA LYS A 243 -28.16 5.87 -3.93
C LYS A 243 -26.67 5.69 -4.25
N LEU A 244 -26.07 6.62 -4.97
CA LEU A 244 -24.66 6.55 -5.32
C LEU A 244 -23.76 6.70 -4.09
N THR A 245 -24.12 7.57 -3.15
CA THR A 245 -23.42 7.68 -1.85
C THR A 245 -23.49 6.39 -1.07
N SER A 246 -24.67 5.76 -0.99
CA SER A 246 -24.85 4.48 -0.31
C SER A 246 -24.02 3.37 -0.94
N PHE A 247 -24.03 3.27 -2.26
CA PHE A 247 -23.20 2.31 -3.01
C PHE A 247 -21.70 2.51 -2.73
N LEU A 248 -21.22 3.75 -2.80
CA LEU A 248 -19.79 4.04 -2.56
C LEU A 248 -19.41 3.85 -1.09
N ARG A 249 -20.29 4.17 -0.13
CA ARG A 249 -20.04 3.88 1.29
C ARG A 249 -19.93 2.38 1.59
N PHE A 250 -20.66 1.55 0.85
CA PHE A 250 -20.55 0.11 0.92
C PHE A 250 -19.28 -0.40 0.25
N SER A 251 -18.99 0.04 -0.99
CA SER A 251 -17.92 -0.53 -1.81
C SER A 251 -16.51 -0.03 -1.44
N LEU A 252 -16.36 1.25 -1.03
CA LEU A 252 -15.03 1.81 -0.70
C LEU A 252 -14.28 1.03 0.41
N PRO A 253 -14.92 0.62 1.53
CA PRO A 253 -14.26 -0.24 2.51
C PRO A 253 -13.79 -1.58 1.95
N GLN A 254 -14.53 -2.17 0.99
CA GLN A 254 -14.16 -3.42 0.34
C GLN A 254 -12.88 -3.25 -0.51
N TYR A 255 -12.80 -2.18 -1.30
CA TYR A 255 -11.58 -1.84 -2.05
C TYR A 255 -10.39 -1.56 -1.13
N VAL A 256 -10.61 -0.90 0.01
CA VAL A 256 -9.56 -0.71 1.04
C VAL A 256 -9.10 -2.06 1.61
N GLN A 257 -10.02 -2.98 1.85
CA GLN A 257 -9.72 -4.31 2.37
C GLN A 257 -8.96 -5.16 1.34
N GLU A 258 -9.35 -5.09 0.08
CA GLU A 258 -8.64 -5.72 -1.04
C GLU A 258 -7.19 -5.20 -1.19
N GLY A 259 -6.90 -4.01 -0.66
CA GLY A 259 -5.56 -3.41 -0.72
C GLY A 259 -5.34 -2.45 -1.86
N LYS A 260 -6.42 -1.99 -2.52
CA LYS A 260 -6.34 -1.01 -3.60
C LYS A 260 -5.78 0.32 -3.07
N SER A 261 -4.77 0.87 -3.73
CA SER A 261 -4.11 2.12 -3.32
C SER A 261 -4.76 3.35 -3.96
N TYR A 262 -5.33 3.18 -5.14
CA TYR A 262 -6.00 4.23 -5.91
C TYR A 262 -7.31 3.70 -6.46
N LEU A 263 -8.35 4.54 -6.47
CA LEU A 263 -9.63 4.26 -7.12
C LEU A 263 -10.10 5.54 -7.83
N THR A 264 -10.39 5.45 -9.12
CA THR A 264 -10.94 6.57 -9.89
C THR A 264 -12.43 6.34 -10.17
N VAL A 265 -13.26 7.21 -9.61
CA VAL A 265 -14.72 7.24 -9.81
C VAL A 265 -15.03 8.38 -10.76
N ALA A 266 -15.38 8.07 -11.99
CA ALA A 266 -15.69 9.02 -13.03
C ALA A 266 -17.20 9.29 -13.10
N ILE A 267 -17.60 10.57 -13.08
CA ILE A 267 -18.98 11.03 -13.17
C ILE A 267 -19.13 11.80 -14.47
N GLY A 268 -19.95 11.30 -15.41
CA GLY A 268 -20.06 11.83 -16.76
C GLY A 268 -21.40 12.49 -17.05
N CYS A 269 -21.36 13.73 -17.60
CA CYS A 269 -22.51 14.32 -18.28
C CYS A 269 -22.14 14.68 -19.73
N THR A 270 -23.01 15.30 -20.51
CA THR A 270 -22.72 15.59 -21.92
C THR A 270 -21.47 16.43 -22.12
N GLY A 271 -21.37 17.58 -21.44
CA GLY A 271 -20.25 18.52 -21.60
C GLY A 271 -19.27 18.57 -20.44
N GLY A 272 -19.50 17.83 -19.33
CA GLY A 272 -18.59 17.82 -18.17
C GLY A 272 -18.66 19.05 -17.25
N ARG A 273 -19.58 20.00 -17.50
CA ARG A 273 -19.53 21.32 -16.86
C ARG A 273 -20.54 21.53 -15.72
N HIS A 274 -21.76 20.98 -15.83
CA HIS A 274 -22.86 21.25 -14.88
C HIS A 274 -23.14 20.05 -13.97
N ARG A 275 -23.89 19.04 -14.46
CA ARG A 275 -24.39 17.89 -13.70
C ARG A 275 -23.28 17.06 -13.06
N SER A 276 -22.28 16.66 -13.85
CA SER A 276 -21.15 15.86 -13.37
C SER A 276 -20.34 16.55 -12.29
N VAL A 277 -20.12 17.86 -12.44
CA VAL A 277 -19.40 18.68 -11.44
C VAL A 277 -20.19 18.75 -10.14
N MET A 278 -21.48 19.06 -10.20
CA MET A 278 -22.36 19.16 -9.02
C MET A 278 -22.43 17.83 -8.25
N ILE A 279 -22.58 16.71 -8.97
CA ILE A 279 -22.63 15.37 -8.37
C ILE A 279 -21.27 15.01 -7.72
N ALA A 280 -20.16 15.25 -8.41
CA ALA A 280 -18.82 14.98 -7.85
C ALA A 280 -18.57 15.76 -6.55
N GLU A 281 -18.94 17.04 -6.50
CA GLU A 281 -18.82 17.87 -5.29
C GLU A 281 -19.75 17.40 -4.16
N SER A 282 -20.96 16.94 -4.51
CA SER A 282 -21.90 16.38 -3.52
C SER A 282 -21.36 15.07 -2.91
N LEU A 283 -20.81 14.18 -3.73
CA LEU A 283 -20.19 12.94 -3.27
C LEU A 283 -18.97 13.21 -2.38
N ARG A 284 -18.12 14.19 -2.74
CA ARG A 284 -16.99 14.58 -1.89
C ARG A 284 -17.44 14.92 -0.46
N LYS A 285 -18.50 15.71 -0.33
CA LYS A 285 -19.05 16.09 0.98
C LYS A 285 -19.65 14.91 1.72
N SER A 286 -20.36 14.03 1.01
CA SER A 286 -21.06 12.88 1.60
C SER A 286 -20.11 11.76 2.02
N LEU A 287 -18.96 11.60 1.36
CA LEU A 287 -17.99 10.53 1.60
C LEU A 287 -16.82 10.93 2.50
N ASP A 288 -16.74 12.18 2.95
CA ASP A 288 -15.61 12.72 3.74
C ASP A 288 -15.27 11.93 5.01
N ARG A 289 -16.25 11.21 5.57
CA ARG A 289 -16.10 10.42 6.80
C ARG A 289 -15.78 8.94 6.58
N VAL A 290 -15.54 8.49 5.34
CA VAL A 290 -15.18 7.09 5.08
C VAL A 290 -13.76 6.83 5.58
N LYS A 291 -13.62 5.85 6.48
CA LYS A 291 -12.34 5.52 7.11
C LYS A 291 -11.33 4.98 6.08
N ASN A 292 -10.06 5.34 6.26
CA ASN A 292 -8.94 4.92 5.41
C ASN A 292 -9.10 5.30 3.92
N VAL A 293 -9.85 6.35 3.63
CA VAL A 293 -10.03 6.92 2.30
C VAL A 293 -9.61 8.38 2.32
N ARG A 294 -8.87 8.80 1.30
CA ARG A 294 -8.51 10.20 1.03
C ARG A 294 -9.16 10.62 -0.28
N LEU A 295 -10.17 11.48 -0.21
CA LEU A 295 -10.87 11.97 -1.38
C LEU A 295 -10.11 13.08 -2.09
N ARG A 296 -10.07 13.03 -3.42
CA ARG A 296 -9.64 14.10 -4.30
C ARG A 296 -10.74 14.34 -5.34
N VAL A 297 -10.95 15.59 -5.73
CA VAL A 297 -11.89 15.93 -6.81
C VAL A 297 -11.10 16.59 -7.92
N LYS A 298 -11.37 16.16 -9.15
CA LYS A 298 -10.84 16.76 -10.37
C LYS A 298 -11.99 16.97 -11.34
N HIS A 299 -12.08 18.17 -11.88
CA HIS A 299 -13.02 18.47 -12.96
C HIS A 299 -12.22 18.55 -14.26
N ARG A 300 -12.33 17.48 -15.08
CA ARG A 300 -11.50 17.36 -16.27
C ARG A 300 -11.86 18.36 -17.36
N ASP A 301 -13.15 18.63 -17.52
CA ASP A 301 -13.71 19.38 -18.65
C ASP A 301 -14.46 20.66 -18.22
N SER A 302 -14.15 21.18 -17.02
CA SER A 302 -14.80 22.37 -16.47
C SER A 302 -13.79 23.43 -16.04
#